data_4fe782685f6fcf97de1ce6e3c3e3392e
#
_entry.id   4fe782685f6fcf97de1ce6e3c3e3392e
#
_cell.length_a   1.000
_cell.length_b   1.000
_cell.length_c   1.000
_cell.angle_alpha   90.00
_cell.angle_beta   90.00
_cell.angle_gamma   90.00
#
_symmetry.space_group_name_H-M   'P 1'
#
loop_
_entity.id
_entity.type
_entity.pdbx_description
1 polymer ?
#
loop_
_entity_poly.entity_id
_entity_poly.type
_entity_poly.pdbx_seq_one_letter_code
_entity_poly.pdbx_strand_id
1 'polypeptide(L)'
;MPDLVTTAWWKEERGEKVFIDYNQNARDRTIASAYSVRPRPDATVSAPVTWDELPDVETEDFTLVTMQERFAKLGDVQAGIDDVVCDLGVLLEWVAREESEGMGEAPYPPNFPKMPGEPPRVQPSRKKKPKPAEGV
;
A
#
# COMPACT_ATOMS: atom_id res chain seq x y z
N MET A 1 -5.55 -6.55 -18.84
CA MET A 1 -4.06 -6.58 -18.93
C MET A 1 -3.46 -7.66 -18.02
N PRO A 2 -3.82 -8.94 -18.17
CA PRO A 2 -3.37 -9.99 -17.24
C PRO A 2 -1.86 -10.28 -17.31
N ASP A 3 -1.21 -9.79 -18.35
CA ASP A 3 0.25 -9.99 -18.51
C ASP A 3 1.10 -8.95 -17.76
N LEU A 4 0.51 -7.81 -17.41
CA LEU A 4 1.19 -6.71 -16.73
C LEU A 4 0.90 -6.64 -15.24
N VAL A 5 -0.23 -7.15 -14.79
CA VAL A 5 -0.69 -7.03 -13.42
C VAL A 5 -1.03 -8.38 -12.80
N THR A 6 -0.95 -8.46 -11.47
CA THR A 6 -1.31 -9.66 -10.73
C THR A 6 -1.86 -9.31 -9.35
N THR A 7 -2.75 -10.14 -8.85
CA THR A 7 -3.24 -10.12 -7.46
C THR A 7 -2.61 -11.23 -6.61
N ALA A 8 -1.62 -11.97 -7.15
CA ALA A 8 -0.94 -13.02 -6.42
C ALA A 8 -0.32 -12.48 -5.13
N TRP A 9 -0.70 -13.08 -4.00
CA TRP A 9 -0.24 -12.62 -2.68
C TRP A 9 1.26 -12.82 -2.47
N TRP A 10 1.78 -13.97 -2.91
CA TRP A 10 3.18 -14.30 -2.72
C TRP A 10 4.06 -13.65 -3.77
N LYS A 11 5.15 -13.04 -3.32
CA LYS A 11 6.08 -12.31 -4.19
C LYS A 11 6.66 -13.22 -5.29
N GLU A 12 6.91 -14.47 -4.95
CA GLU A 12 7.48 -15.49 -5.85
C GLU A 12 6.54 -15.82 -7.03
N GLU A 13 5.24 -15.63 -6.85
CA GLU A 13 4.22 -15.91 -7.88
C GLU A 13 3.96 -14.71 -8.80
N ARG A 14 4.52 -13.54 -8.48
CA ARG A 14 4.25 -12.29 -9.21
C ARG A 14 5.09 -12.15 -10.48
N GLY A 15 6.27 -12.77 -10.51
CA GLY A 15 7.25 -12.52 -11.56
C GLY A 15 7.59 -11.02 -11.65
N GLU A 16 7.61 -10.50 -12.87
CA GLU A 16 7.85 -9.06 -13.14
C GLU A 16 6.55 -8.22 -13.21
N LYS A 17 5.42 -8.79 -12.78
CA LYS A 17 4.11 -8.12 -12.86
C LYS A 17 3.93 -7.13 -11.72
N VAL A 18 3.17 -6.08 -11.98
CA VAL A 18 2.73 -5.13 -10.97
C VAL A 18 1.70 -5.78 -10.05
N PHE A 19 1.97 -5.77 -8.77
CA PHE A 19 1.04 -6.29 -7.76
C PHE A 19 -0.06 -5.29 -7.45
N ILE A 20 -1.31 -5.71 -7.63
CA ILE A 20 -2.48 -4.94 -7.21
C ILE A 20 -2.92 -5.47 -5.85
N ASP A 21 -2.66 -4.68 -4.80
CA ASP A 21 -3.08 -4.99 -3.45
C ASP A 21 -4.51 -4.47 -3.18
N TYR A 22 -5.50 -5.18 -3.71
CA TYR A 22 -6.91 -4.84 -3.51
C TYR A 22 -7.36 -4.90 -2.04
N ASN A 23 -6.59 -5.57 -1.17
CA ASN A 23 -6.91 -5.68 0.25
C ASN A 23 -6.74 -4.36 1.00
N GLN A 24 -5.99 -3.42 0.46
CA GLN A 24 -5.85 -2.09 1.05
C GLN A 24 -7.14 -1.28 0.96
N ASN A 25 -8.05 -1.64 0.04
CA ASN A 25 -9.37 -1.00 -0.08
C ASN A 25 -10.42 -1.59 0.88
N ALA A 26 -10.05 -2.60 1.67
CA ALA A 26 -10.96 -3.17 2.64
C ALA A 26 -11.14 -2.26 3.87
N ARG A 27 -12.32 -2.35 4.48
CA ARG A 27 -12.60 -1.70 5.76
C ARG A 27 -11.53 -2.05 6.81
N ASP A 28 -11.18 -1.09 7.65
CA ASP A 28 -10.17 -1.23 8.72
C ASP A 28 -8.71 -1.42 8.22
N ARG A 29 -8.46 -1.10 6.95
CA ARG A 29 -7.10 -1.01 6.41
C ARG A 29 -6.61 0.43 6.43
N THR A 30 -5.32 0.57 6.66
CA THR A 30 -4.67 1.88 6.67
C THR A 30 -3.61 1.95 5.59
N ILE A 31 -3.63 3.03 4.83
CA ILE A 31 -2.58 3.39 3.87
C ILE A 31 -1.79 4.53 4.48
N ALA A 32 -0.47 4.54 4.26
CA ALA A 32 0.33 5.68 4.65
C ALA A 32 -0.14 6.92 3.87
N SER A 33 -0.56 7.96 4.59
CA SER A 33 -0.92 9.22 3.95
C SER A 33 0.30 9.89 3.33
N ALA A 34 0.05 10.81 2.39
CA ALA A 34 1.09 11.70 1.91
C ALA A 34 1.81 12.40 3.08
N TYR A 35 3.09 12.65 2.91
CA TYR A 35 3.98 13.27 3.89
C TYR A 35 4.16 12.52 5.20
N SER A 36 3.66 11.27 5.33
CA SER A 36 3.89 10.46 6.52
C SER A 36 5.28 9.83 6.52
N VAL A 37 5.95 9.89 7.66
CA VAL A 37 7.26 9.25 7.86
C VAL A 37 7.09 7.75 8.01
N ARG A 38 7.89 6.97 7.30
CA ARG A 38 7.89 5.51 7.38
C ARG A 38 8.82 5.04 8.50
N PRO A 39 8.44 4.00 9.24
CA PRO A 39 9.27 3.45 10.32
C PRO A 39 10.43 2.61 9.77
N ARG A 40 11.33 3.26 9.05
CA ARG A 40 12.54 2.69 8.46
C ARG A 40 13.77 3.39 9.05
N PRO A 41 14.95 2.77 9.03
CA PRO A 41 16.17 3.38 9.55
C PRO A 41 16.46 4.76 8.94
N ASP A 42 16.17 4.91 7.65
CA ASP A 42 16.43 6.13 6.87
C ASP A 42 15.31 7.18 7.01
N ALA A 43 14.28 6.88 7.82
CA ALA A 43 13.12 7.74 8.01
C ALA A 43 12.55 8.28 6.69
N THR A 44 12.39 7.39 5.70
CA THR A 44 11.79 7.75 4.40
C THR A 44 10.38 8.27 4.56
N VAL A 45 9.96 9.14 3.67
CA VAL A 45 8.65 9.80 3.69
C VAL A 45 7.82 9.35 2.49
N SER A 46 6.52 9.18 2.70
CA SER A 46 5.56 8.94 1.62
C SER A 46 5.36 10.23 0.83
N ALA A 47 6.25 10.47 -0.13
CA ALA A 47 6.32 11.74 -0.86
C ALA A 47 5.39 11.73 -2.08
N PRO A 48 4.50 12.72 -2.23
CA PRO A 48 3.86 13.00 -3.50
C PRO A 48 4.88 13.44 -4.54
N VAL A 49 4.77 12.87 -5.74
CA VAL A 49 5.59 13.23 -6.90
C VAL A 49 4.70 13.48 -8.10
N THR A 50 5.14 14.31 -9.02
CA THR A 50 4.47 14.48 -10.32
C THR A 50 4.79 13.30 -11.24
N TRP A 51 3.97 13.11 -12.27
CA TRP A 51 4.23 12.09 -13.28
C TRP A 51 5.54 12.31 -14.03
N ASP A 52 5.95 13.56 -14.21
CA ASP A 52 7.20 13.93 -14.88
C ASP A 52 8.44 13.61 -14.03
N GLU A 53 8.31 13.72 -12.70
CA GLU A 53 9.40 13.37 -11.78
C GLU A 53 9.57 11.84 -11.63
N LEU A 54 8.50 11.07 -11.82
CA LEU A 54 8.45 9.65 -11.47
C LEU A 54 9.59 8.80 -12.07
N PRO A 55 10.05 9.03 -13.31
CA PRO A 55 11.15 8.26 -13.88
C PRO A 55 12.53 8.51 -13.24
N ASP A 56 12.70 9.65 -12.57
CA ASP A 56 14.00 10.18 -12.13
C ASP A 56 14.18 10.14 -10.60
N VAL A 57 13.20 9.60 -9.87
CA VAL A 57 13.23 9.61 -8.39
C VAL A 57 13.32 8.20 -7.81
N GLU A 58 14.04 8.09 -6.71
CA GLU A 58 14.16 6.87 -5.92
C GLU A 58 13.58 7.08 -4.51
N THR A 59 13.24 6.00 -3.83
CA THR A 59 12.65 6.07 -2.48
C THR A 59 13.57 6.79 -1.49
N GLU A 60 14.87 6.64 -1.65
CA GLU A 60 15.94 7.18 -0.82
C GLU A 60 16.08 8.70 -0.91
N ASP A 61 15.55 9.30 -1.98
CA ASP A 61 15.54 10.77 -2.17
C ASP A 61 14.60 11.47 -1.19
N PHE A 62 13.62 10.74 -0.67
CA PHE A 62 12.56 11.28 0.18
C PHE A 62 12.72 10.84 1.65
N THR A 63 13.53 11.55 2.38
CA THR A 63 13.74 11.36 3.82
C THR A 63 13.11 12.48 4.63
N LEU A 64 13.03 12.32 5.95
CA LEU A 64 12.55 13.37 6.85
C LEU A 64 13.33 14.69 6.66
N VAL A 65 14.60 14.64 6.30
CA VAL A 65 15.44 15.82 6.09
C VAL A 65 15.17 16.45 4.72
N THR A 66 15.25 15.67 3.64
CA THR A 66 15.11 16.17 2.27
C THR A 66 13.69 16.67 1.97
N MET A 67 12.67 16.07 2.59
CA MET A 67 11.29 16.51 2.40
C MET A 67 11.00 17.91 2.92
N GLN A 68 11.69 18.38 3.94
CA GLN A 68 11.51 19.75 4.43
C GLN A 68 11.95 20.76 3.37
N GLU A 69 13.11 20.55 2.75
CA GLU A 69 13.64 21.40 1.69
C GLU A 69 12.75 21.32 0.43
N ARG A 70 12.33 20.10 0.07
CA ARG A 70 11.42 19.88 -1.05
C ARG A 70 10.11 20.63 -0.87
N PHE A 71 9.48 20.49 0.30
CA PHE A 71 8.21 21.16 0.59
C PHE A 71 8.35 22.69 0.59
N ALA A 72 9.45 23.21 1.13
CA ALA A 72 9.73 24.63 1.10
C ALA A 72 9.90 25.17 -0.34
N LYS A 73 10.43 24.34 -1.24
CA LYS A 73 10.69 24.71 -2.64
C LYS A 73 9.48 24.56 -3.55
N LEU A 74 8.74 23.47 -3.44
CA LEU A 74 7.66 23.09 -4.35
C LEU A 74 6.26 23.31 -3.76
N GLY A 75 6.15 23.47 -2.44
CA GLY A 75 4.88 23.45 -1.75
C GLY A 75 4.27 22.04 -1.69
N ASP A 76 2.95 21.99 -1.48
CA ASP A 76 2.19 20.74 -1.49
C ASP A 76 1.85 20.32 -2.92
N VAL A 77 2.53 19.28 -3.40
CA VAL A 77 2.29 18.69 -4.73
C VAL A 77 0.88 18.09 -4.84
N GLN A 78 0.25 17.77 -3.72
CA GLN A 78 -1.12 17.24 -3.64
C GLN A 78 -2.19 18.31 -3.34
N ALA A 79 -1.87 19.59 -3.28
CA ALA A 79 -2.81 20.64 -2.87
C ALA A 79 -4.14 20.62 -3.62
N GLY A 80 -4.14 20.19 -4.88
CA GLY A 80 -5.35 20.11 -5.71
C GLY A 80 -6.16 18.81 -5.58
N ILE A 81 -5.87 17.90 -4.61
CA ILE A 81 -6.55 16.60 -4.51
C ILE A 81 -8.04 16.76 -4.25
N ASP A 82 -8.45 17.78 -3.50
CA ASP A 82 -9.84 18.03 -3.16
C ASP A 82 -10.60 18.80 -4.26
N ASP A 83 -9.88 19.31 -5.26
CA ASP A 83 -10.48 20.06 -6.39
C ASP A 83 -10.99 19.11 -7.48
N VAL A 84 -10.60 17.83 -7.43
CA VAL A 84 -10.96 16.82 -8.43
C VAL A 84 -12.03 15.90 -7.87
N VAL A 85 -13.25 16.03 -8.40
CA VAL A 85 -14.36 15.13 -8.08
C VAL A 85 -14.33 13.95 -9.06
N CYS A 86 -14.12 12.75 -8.54
CA CYS A 86 -14.18 11.52 -9.32
C CYS A 86 -15.56 10.87 -9.17
N ASP A 87 -16.17 10.51 -10.29
CA ASP A 87 -17.42 9.74 -10.31
C ASP A 87 -17.12 8.23 -10.22
N LEU A 88 -17.76 7.57 -9.26
CA LEU A 88 -17.66 6.13 -9.07
C LEU A 88 -18.73 5.35 -9.86
N GLY A 89 -19.59 6.01 -10.62
CA GLY A 89 -20.73 5.40 -11.32
C GLY A 89 -20.36 4.15 -12.10
N VAL A 90 -19.32 4.23 -12.92
CA VAL A 90 -18.84 3.08 -13.71
C VAL A 90 -18.41 1.89 -12.85
N LEU A 91 -17.75 2.14 -11.72
CA LEU A 91 -17.32 1.08 -10.80
C LEU A 91 -18.54 0.44 -10.11
N LEU A 92 -19.52 1.24 -9.72
CA LEU A 92 -20.77 0.75 -9.13
C LEU A 92 -21.60 -0.07 -10.11
N GLU A 93 -21.63 0.30 -11.40
CA GLU A 93 -22.25 -0.50 -12.45
C GLU A 93 -21.55 -1.85 -12.63
N TRP A 94 -20.22 -1.88 -12.54
CA TRP A 94 -19.46 -3.13 -12.58
C TRP A 94 -19.78 -4.04 -11.41
N VAL A 95 -19.84 -3.49 -10.19
CA VAL A 95 -20.23 -4.24 -8.99
C VAL A 95 -21.62 -4.85 -9.17
N ALA A 96 -22.61 -4.04 -9.56
CA ALA A 96 -23.97 -4.52 -9.78
C ALA A 96 -24.06 -5.64 -10.84
N ARG A 97 -23.26 -5.54 -11.90
CA ARG A 97 -23.18 -6.58 -12.93
C ARG A 97 -22.57 -7.87 -12.36
N GLU A 98 -21.45 -7.77 -11.65
CA GLU A 98 -20.77 -8.92 -11.05
C GLU A 98 -21.66 -9.62 -10.02
N GLU A 99 -22.39 -8.87 -9.19
CA GLU A 99 -23.41 -9.41 -8.29
C GLU A 99 -24.51 -10.17 -9.04
N SER A 100 -25.00 -9.63 -10.17
CA SER A 100 -26.02 -10.27 -10.98
C SER A 100 -25.53 -11.57 -11.65
N GLU A 101 -24.23 -11.64 -11.92
CA GLU A 101 -23.55 -12.82 -12.48
C GLU A 101 -23.14 -13.84 -11.38
N GLY A 102 -23.42 -13.55 -10.12
CA GLY A 102 -23.17 -14.43 -8.98
C GLY A 102 -21.71 -14.48 -8.52
N MET A 103 -20.89 -13.48 -8.92
CA MET A 103 -19.49 -13.42 -8.50
C MET A 103 -19.32 -13.04 -7.03
N GLY A 104 -20.30 -12.34 -6.43
CA GLY A 104 -20.27 -11.96 -5.01
C GLY A 104 -19.13 -11.02 -4.63
N GLU A 105 -18.99 -10.76 -3.34
CA GLU A 105 -17.86 -9.99 -2.82
C GLU A 105 -16.53 -10.74 -3.01
N ALA A 106 -15.49 -10.00 -3.39
CA ALA A 106 -14.14 -10.55 -3.42
C ALA A 106 -13.78 -11.10 -2.03
N PRO A 107 -13.30 -12.34 -1.93
CA PRO A 107 -12.99 -12.94 -0.64
C PRO A 107 -11.88 -12.15 0.06
N TYR A 108 -12.03 -11.95 1.37
CA TYR A 108 -10.91 -11.49 2.18
C TYR A 108 -9.70 -12.40 1.93
N PRO A 109 -8.49 -11.85 1.84
CA PRO A 109 -7.33 -12.68 1.65
C PRO A 109 -7.25 -13.67 2.80
N PRO A 110 -7.00 -14.94 2.53
CA PRO A 110 -6.79 -15.92 3.55
C PRO A 110 -5.63 -15.51 4.44
N ASN A 111 -5.65 -15.96 5.68
CA ASN A 111 -4.59 -15.69 6.64
C ASN A 111 -3.36 -16.55 6.27
N PHE A 112 -2.61 -16.09 5.29
CA PHE A 112 -1.43 -16.79 4.79
C PHE A 112 -0.36 -16.94 5.87
N PRO A 113 0.12 -18.15 6.15
CA PRO A 113 1.27 -18.34 7.02
C PRO A 113 2.50 -17.65 6.44
N LYS A 114 3.41 -17.20 7.29
CA LYS A 114 4.68 -16.63 6.82
C LYS A 114 5.52 -17.69 6.13
N MET A 115 6.14 -17.28 5.02
CA MET A 115 7.16 -18.09 4.36
C MET A 115 8.48 -18.05 5.16
N PRO A 116 9.30 -19.11 5.11
CA PRO A 116 10.64 -19.07 5.66
C PRO A 116 11.44 -17.90 5.09
N GLY A 117 12.01 -17.06 5.95
CA GLY A 117 12.76 -15.86 5.53
C GLY A 117 11.92 -14.62 5.23
N GLU A 118 10.59 -14.69 5.28
CA GLU A 118 9.73 -13.52 5.14
C GLU A 118 9.97 -12.53 6.29
N PRO A 119 10.20 -11.23 6.00
CA PRO A 119 10.41 -10.23 7.03
C PRO A 119 9.17 -10.10 7.94
N PRO A 120 9.30 -9.54 9.14
CA PRO A 120 8.17 -9.31 10.03
C PRO A 120 7.10 -8.49 9.31
N ARG A 121 5.87 -8.98 9.30
CA ARG A 121 4.73 -8.19 8.82
C ARG A 121 4.50 -7.05 9.80
N VAL A 122 4.18 -5.88 9.27
CA VAL A 122 3.98 -4.66 10.07
C VAL A 122 2.75 -4.76 10.99
N GLN A 123 1.81 -5.64 10.67
CA GLN A 123 0.67 -5.88 11.56
C GLN A 123 1.11 -6.65 12.81
N PRO A 124 0.74 -6.17 14.01
CA PRO A 124 1.04 -6.89 15.24
C PRO A 124 0.41 -8.28 15.18
N SER A 125 1.26 -9.30 15.27
CA SER A 125 0.79 -10.67 15.40
C SER A 125 -0.10 -10.77 16.65
N ARG A 126 -1.34 -11.23 16.49
CA ARG A 126 -2.22 -11.55 17.62
C ARG A 126 -1.73 -12.73 18.46
N LYS A 127 -0.66 -13.40 18.06
CA LYS A 127 0.00 -14.41 18.89
C LYS A 127 0.65 -13.72 20.08
N LYS A 128 0.16 -14.00 21.28
CA LYS A 128 0.84 -13.61 22.53
C LYS A 128 2.28 -14.11 22.45
N LYS A 129 3.24 -13.18 22.62
CA LYS A 129 4.64 -13.59 22.84
C LYS A 129 4.66 -14.56 24.02
N PRO A 130 5.38 -15.68 23.93
CA PRO A 130 5.58 -16.53 25.08
C PRO A 130 6.19 -15.68 26.20
N LYS A 131 5.64 -15.75 27.41
CA LYS A 131 6.26 -15.12 28.59
C LYS A 131 7.68 -15.64 28.72
N PRO A 132 8.67 -14.78 29.05
CA PRO A 132 9.99 -15.24 29.44
C PRO A 132 9.79 -16.25 30.59
N ALA A 133 10.47 -17.39 30.55
CA ALA A 133 10.48 -18.30 31.64
C ALA A 133 11.02 -17.53 32.87
N GLU A 134 10.23 -17.44 33.95
CA GLU A 134 10.70 -16.93 35.21
C GLU A 134 11.81 -17.88 35.66
N GLY A 135 13.05 -17.37 35.69
CA GLY A 135 14.20 -18.09 36.16
C GLY A 135 14.02 -18.45 37.65
N VAL A 136 14.26 -19.71 37.96
CA VAL A 136 14.47 -20.23 39.30
C VAL A 136 15.85 -19.81 39.76
#